data_876c81b478fafb1781a8334d69a70d10
#
_entry.id   876c81b478fafb1781a8334d69a70d10
#
_cell.length_a   1.000
_cell.length_b   1.000
_cell.length_c   1.000
_cell.angle_alpha   90.00
_cell.angle_beta   90.00
_cell.angle_gamma   90.00
#
_symmetry.space_group_name_H-M   'P 1'
#
loop_
_entity.id
_entity.type
_entity.pdbx_description
1 polymer ?
#
loop_
_entity_poly.entity_id
_entity_poly.type
_entity_poly.pdbx_seq_one_letter_code
_entity_poly.pdbx_strand_id
1 'polypeptide(L)'
;MKKKALILFMTGMLATTSLTGCGSWNGDDVALTVGKEEISADVANFYARYTQATYETYYSAYLGEDMWNSEAEKGKTYEESVKDSVAGELEAMALCDAHKKDYDVALTDEEKASIKKAAKSFSEDNGLEQKEKVSGQEKTVEKVLTMMMVSSKVKTAIESEADTEVSDEEAAQKKMQYVLFSNTKTTEEGETQELTEDEKKEAKANAEKLAEAAKNGGDLTALAAEYSLETSEASFDSESETPDADLVKAADQLGENEVTDVIETSAGYYVGKVVSLMDADATASKKEEIVDERKSELYNKTVEKWKEDTEIKVHKNVWKKIDFNDLSVIMKQEVTQPYSNELQTDDQAEAQGQ
;
A
#
# COMPACT_ATOMS: atom_id res chain seq x y z
N MET A 1 21.57 -11.44 16.24
CA MET A 1 20.90 -10.22 15.72
C MET A 1 19.80 -9.86 16.72
N LYS A 2 19.79 -8.66 17.28
CA LYS A 2 18.76 -8.22 18.23
C LYS A 2 17.45 -8.04 17.44
N LYS A 3 16.47 -8.93 17.65
CA LYS A 3 15.12 -8.79 17.08
C LYS A 3 14.55 -7.49 17.64
N LYS A 4 14.36 -6.48 16.79
CA LYS A 4 13.66 -5.26 17.17
C LYS A 4 12.19 -5.65 17.38
N ALA A 5 11.72 -5.61 18.63
CA ALA A 5 10.30 -5.73 18.92
C ALA A 5 9.58 -4.60 18.17
N LEU A 6 8.58 -4.97 17.37
CA LEU A 6 7.72 -4.02 16.68
C LEU A 6 6.88 -3.33 17.74
N ILE A 7 7.27 -2.11 18.12
CA ILE A 7 6.51 -1.30 19.07
C ILE A 7 5.36 -0.67 18.28
N LEU A 8 4.16 -1.22 18.44
CA LEU A 8 2.95 -0.59 17.94
C LEU A 8 2.67 0.66 18.81
N PHE A 9 2.97 1.83 18.28
CA PHE A 9 2.50 3.09 18.84
C PHE A 9 1.07 3.33 18.34
N MET A 10 0.06 3.00 19.15
CA MET A 10 -1.26 3.57 18.98
C MET A 10 -1.22 4.99 19.53
N THR A 11 -1.11 5.98 18.65
CA THR A 11 -1.35 7.38 19.00
C THR A 11 -2.82 7.55 19.40
N GLY A 12 -3.09 8.36 20.44
CA GLY A 12 -4.45 8.58 20.91
C GLY A 12 -5.36 9.11 19.78
N MET A 13 -6.61 8.72 19.79
CA MET A 13 -7.65 9.22 18.89
C MET A 13 -8.39 10.39 19.54
N LEU A 14 -8.73 11.42 18.76
CA LEU A 14 -9.60 12.52 19.18
C LEU A 14 -10.98 12.30 18.54
N ALA A 15 -12.00 12.18 19.39
CA ALA A 15 -13.40 12.19 18.94
C ALA A 15 -13.93 13.61 19.04
N THR A 16 -14.44 14.16 17.94
CA THR A 16 -15.05 15.50 17.89
C THR A 16 -16.48 15.40 17.42
N THR A 17 -17.37 16.05 18.14
CA THR A 17 -18.81 16.20 17.92
C THR A 17 -19.70 14.96 18.13
N SER A 18 -20.82 15.21 18.84
CA SER A 18 -21.85 14.23 19.14
C SER A 18 -23.16 14.62 18.49
N LEU A 19 -23.66 13.76 17.63
CA LEU A 19 -25.09 13.65 17.38
C LEU A 19 -25.60 12.43 18.16
N THR A 20 -26.63 12.61 18.96
CA THR A 20 -27.18 11.59 19.86
C THR A 20 -27.88 10.49 19.07
N GLY A 21 -27.20 9.39 18.83
CA GLY A 21 -27.81 8.14 18.34
C GLY A 21 -28.55 7.45 19.50
N CYS A 22 -29.85 7.32 19.41
CA CYS A 22 -30.69 6.64 20.40
C CYS A 22 -30.68 5.11 20.20
N GLY A 23 -29.64 4.45 20.66
CA GLY A 23 -29.60 3.01 20.87
C GLY A 23 -28.72 2.72 22.08
N SER A 24 -29.20 1.94 23.06
CA SER A 24 -28.35 1.58 24.21
C SER A 24 -27.17 0.75 23.69
N TRP A 25 -25.97 1.32 23.76
CA TRP A 25 -24.71 0.59 23.50
C TRP A 25 -24.50 -0.41 24.64
N ASN A 26 -24.28 -1.67 24.28
CA ASN A 26 -23.83 -2.70 25.21
C ASN A 26 -22.54 -3.30 24.65
N GLY A 27 -21.42 -2.96 25.25
CA GLY A 27 -20.09 -3.38 24.80
C GLY A 27 -19.85 -4.88 24.84
N ASP A 28 -20.61 -5.61 25.66
CA ASP A 28 -20.54 -7.07 25.77
C ASP A 28 -21.39 -7.82 24.71
N ASP A 29 -22.22 -7.10 23.91
CA ASP A 29 -22.94 -7.73 22.80
C ASP A 29 -21.91 -8.38 21.84
N VAL A 30 -22.28 -9.55 21.29
CA VAL A 30 -21.40 -10.24 20.33
C VAL A 30 -21.52 -9.57 18.95
N ALA A 31 -20.44 -8.99 18.44
CA ALA A 31 -20.36 -8.41 17.10
C ALA A 31 -19.99 -9.45 16.03
N LEU A 32 -19.17 -10.42 16.40
CA LEU A 32 -18.66 -11.45 15.49
C LEU A 32 -18.40 -12.75 16.26
N THR A 33 -18.80 -13.88 15.70
CA THR A 33 -18.44 -15.21 16.19
C THR A 33 -17.58 -15.91 15.16
N VAL A 34 -16.41 -16.43 15.55
CA VAL A 34 -15.49 -17.18 14.72
C VAL A 34 -15.19 -18.53 15.41
N GLY A 35 -15.86 -19.57 14.99
CA GLY A 35 -15.83 -20.85 15.66
C GLY A 35 -16.32 -20.75 17.11
N LYS A 36 -15.39 -20.81 18.07
CA LYS A 36 -15.69 -20.71 19.50
C LYS A 36 -15.34 -19.34 20.11
N GLU A 37 -14.66 -18.49 19.35
CA GLU A 37 -14.28 -17.16 19.80
C GLU A 37 -15.41 -16.16 19.53
N GLU A 38 -15.75 -15.38 20.54
CA GLU A 38 -16.71 -14.29 20.43
C GLU A 38 -15.96 -12.95 20.54
N ILE A 39 -16.15 -12.10 19.54
CA ILE A 39 -15.64 -10.73 19.52
C ILE A 39 -16.76 -9.79 19.96
N SER A 40 -16.52 -9.07 21.04
CA SER A 40 -17.50 -8.17 21.63
C SER A 40 -17.70 -6.90 20.78
N ALA A 41 -18.83 -6.23 21.00
CA ALA A 41 -19.16 -4.95 20.39
C ALA A 41 -18.09 -3.89 20.69
N ASP A 42 -17.54 -3.87 21.92
CA ASP A 42 -16.47 -2.92 22.27
C ASP A 42 -15.18 -3.15 21.47
N VAL A 43 -14.79 -4.40 21.27
CA VAL A 43 -13.62 -4.74 20.44
C VAL A 43 -13.86 -4.32 18.99
N ALA A 44 -15.04 -4.64 18.44
CA ALA A 44 -15.40 -4.28 17.08
C ALA A 44 -15.49 -2.76 16.89
N ASN A 45 -16.12 -2.03 17.82
CA ASN A 45 -16.21 -0.58 17.76
C ASN A 45 -14.82 0.07 17.88
N PHE A 46 -14.02 -0.35 18.83
CA PHE A 46 -12.67 0.22 18.98
C PHE A 46 -11.85 0.06 17.72
N TYR A 47 -11.83 -1.14 17.13
CA TYR A 47 -11.06 -1.39 15.92
C TYR A 47 -11.61 -0.66 14.70
N ALA A 48 -12.96 -0.59 14.56
CA ALA A 48 -13.62 0.19 13.52
C ALA A 48 -13.30 1.69 13.65
N ARG A 49 -13.34 2.26 14.87
CA ARG A 49 -13.00 3.67 15.12
C ARG A 49 -11.51 3.96 14.90
N TYR A 50 -10.63 2.99 15.20
CA TYR A 50 -9.21 3.11 14.86
C TYR A 50 -9.01 3.19 13.33
N THR A 51 -9.68 2.35 12.57
CA THR A 51 -9.66 2.37 11.11
C THR A 51 -10.27 3.68 10.58
N GLN A 52 -11.44 4.11 11.10
CA GLN A 52 -12.04 5.40 10.77
C GLN A 52 -11.07 6.55 10.99
N ALA A 53 -10.40 6.58 12.13
CA ALA A 53 -9.42 7.64 12.45
C ALA A 53 -8.27 7.68 11.43
N THR A 54 -7.82 6.53 10.95
CA THR A 54 -6.81 6.45 9.89
C THR A 54 -7.33 7.08 8.59
N TYR A 55 -8.53 6.70 8.17
CA TYR A 55 -9.14 7.27 6.96
C TYR A 55 -9.37 8.78 7.08
N GLU A 56 -9.97 9.25 8.17
CA GLU A 56 -10.24 10.68 8.37
C GLU A 56 -8.97 11.52 8.48
N THR A 57 -7.88 10.95 9.02
CA THR A 57 -6.61 11.66 9.15
C THR A 57 -5.85 11.77 7.84
N TYR A 58 -5.80 10.70 7.04
CA TYR A 58 -4.90 10.64 5.89
C TYR A 58 -5.60 10.76 4.54
N TYR A 59 -6.91 10.47 4.45
CA TYR A 59 -7.61 10.41 3.18
C TYR A 59 -8.76 11.42 3.04
N SER A 60 -9.17 12.12 4.10
CA SER A 60 -10.28 13.10 4.05
C SER A 60 -10.05 14.21 3.03
N ALA A 61 -8.80 14.64 2.85
CA ALA A 61 -8.46 15.66 1.85
C ALA A 61 -8.71 15.22 0.40
N TYR A 62 -8.68 13.92 0.12
CA TYR A 62 -8.91 13.34 -1.20
C TYR A 62 -10.35 12.88 -1.41
N LEU A 63 -11.00 12.36 -0.36
CA LEU A 63 -12.32 11.74 -0.43
C LEU A 63 -13.44 12.73 -0.09
N GLY A 64 -13.11 13.88 0.52
CA GLY A 64 -14.07 14.93 0.90
C GLY A 64 -14.76 14.67 2.24
N GLU A 65 -15.50 15.69 2.71
CA GLU A 65 -16.16 15.66 4.03
C GLU A 65 -17.29 14.63 4.14
N ASP A 66 -17.92 14.25 3.02
CA ASP A 66 -19.03 13.29 2.95
C ASP A 66 -18.59 11.89 2.51
N MET A 67 -17.32 11.57 2.71
CA MET A 67 -16.71 10.34 2.19
C MET A 67 -17.44 9.07 2.63
N TRP A 68 -17.95 9.02 3.86
CA TRP A 68 -18.60 7.83 4.40
C TRP A 68 -19.92 7.49 3.70
N ASN A 69 -20.62 8.50 3.15
CA ASN A 69 -21.85 8.34 2.39
C ASN A 69 -21.61 8.18 0.89
N SER A 70 -20.38 8.43 0.41
CA SER A 70 -20.06 8.26 -1.00
C SER A 70 -20.14 6.79 -1.40
N GLU A 71 -20.43 6.52 -2.69
CA GLU A 71 -20.49 5.17 -3.23
C GLU A 71 -19.06 4.65 -3.45
N ALA A 72 -18.70 3.57 -2.75
CA ALA A 72 -17.42 2.87 -2.94
C ALA A 72 -17.54 1.82 -4.06
N GLU A 73 -18.66 1.10 -4.08
CA GLU A 73 -19.03 0.10 -5.07
C GLU A 73 -20.52 0.25 -5.35
N LYS A 74 -20.98 -0.29 -6.49
CA LYS A 74 -22.39 -0.18 -6.88
C LYS A 74 -23.35 -0.65 -5.77
N GLY A 75 -24.04 0.31 -5.17
CA GLY A 75 -25.05 0.06 -4.13
C GLY A 75 -24.46 -0.16 -2.74
N LYS A 76 -23.19 0.20 -2.49
CA LYS A 76 -22.53 0.08 -1.19
C LYS A 76 -21.77 1.37 -0.87
N THR A 77 -22.01 1.93 0.31
CA THR A 77 -21.29 3.14 0.74
C THR A 77 -19.86 2.84 1.17
N TYR A 78 -19.04 3.88 1.21
CA TYR A 78 -17.66 3.76 1.70
C TYR A 78 -17.61 3.27 3.14
N GLU A 79 -18.53 3.74 4.00
CA GLU A 79 -18.69 3.25 5.37
C GLU A 79 -18.96 1.74 5.41
N GLU A 80 -19.93 1.27 4.61
CA GLU A 80 -20.27 -0.16 4.56
C GLU A 80 -19.07 -1.00 4.08
N SER A 81 -18.34 -0.52 3.07
CA SER A 81 -17.16 -1.21 2.55
C SER A 81 -16.06 -1.30 3.61
N VAL A 82 -15.76 -0.21 4.30
CA VAL A 82 -14.74 -0.20 5.36
C VAL A 82 -15.16 -1.06 6.55
N LYS A 83 -16.44 -1.04 6.95
CA LYS A 83 -16.93 -1.92 8.04
C LYS A 83 -16.84 -3.40 7.67
N ASP A 84 -17.10 -3.77 6.43
CA ASP A 84 -16.92 -5.15 5.97
C ASP A 84 -15.45 -5.56 5.99
N SER A 85 -14.53 -4.67 5.60
CA SER A 85 -13.09 -4.92 5.70
C SER A 85 -12.66 -5.11 7.15
N VAL A 86 -13.12 -4.24 8.06
CA VAL A 86 -12.84 -4.34 9.51
C VAL A 86 -13.35 -5.67 10.08
N ALA A 87 -14.56 -6.10 9.69
CA ALA A 87 -15.08 -7.40 10.11
C ALA A 87 -14.20 -8.55 9.61
N GLY A 88 -13.79 -8.51 8.33
CA GLY A 88 -12.88 -9.51 7.76
C GLY A 88 -11.51 -9.56 8.41
N GLU A 89 -10.96 -8.40 8.81
CA GLU A 89 -9.69 -8.34 9.54
C GLU A 89 -9.82 -8.93 10.97
N LEU A 90 -10.92 -8.65 11.67
CA LEU A 90 -11.19 -9.25 12.98
C LEU A 90 -11.41 -10.77 12.87
N GLU A 91 -12.06 -11.26 11.80
CA GLU A 91 -12.15 -12.68 11.49
C GLU A 91 -10.78 -13.31 11.34
N ALA A 92 -9.92 -12.72 10.51
CA ALA A 92 -8.56 -13.19 10.28
C ALA A 92 -7.73 -13.20 11.58
N MET A 93 -7.85 -12.16 12.41
CA MET A 93 -7.17 -12.09 13.70
C MET A 93 -7.65 -13.21 14.65
N ALA A 94 -8.94 -13.50 14.69
CA ALA A 94 -9.49 -14.56 15.52
C ALA A 94 -9.06 -15.95 15.02
N LEU A 95 -9.01 -16.16 13.70
CA LEU A 95 -8.50 -17.38 13.09
C LEU A 95 -7.01 -17.57 13.40
N CYS A 96 -6.20 -16.52 13.27
CA CYS A 96 -4.80 -16.55 13.68
C CYS A 96 -4.63 -16.91 15.18
N ASP A 97 -5.47 -16.36 16.05
CA ASP A 97 -5.42 -16.70 17.48
C ASP A 97 -5.81 -18.17 17.74
N ALA A 98 -6.78 -18.71 17.00
CA ALA A 98 -7.19 -20.10 17.09
C ALA A 98 -6.05 -21.05 16.66
N HIS A 99 -5.30 -20.68 15.62
CA HIS A 99 -4.23 -21.48 15.02
C HIS A 99 -2.81 -21.14 15.47
N LYS A 100 -2.62 -20.19 16.38
CA LYS A 100 -1.28 -19.75 16.83
C LYS A 100 -0.39 -20.88 17.35
N LYS A 101 -0.98 -21.95 17.90
CA LYS A 101 -0.23 -23.11 18.40
C LYS A 101 0.31 -24.00 17.29
N ASP A 102 -0.36 -24.03 16.15
CA ASP A 102 0.04 -24.82 14.97
C ASP A 102 1.36 -24.26 14.39
N TYR A 103 1.67 -23.00 14.71
CA TYR A 103 2.86 -22.26 14.28
C TYR A 103 3.82 -21.93 15.44
N ASP A 104 3.66 -22.57 16.59
CA ASP A 104 4.48 -22.31 17.80
C ASP A 104 4.51 -20.83 18.23
N VAL A 105 3.45 -20.09 17.94
CA VAL A 105 3.34 -18.65 18.25
C VAL A 105 2.81 -18.43 19.65
N ALA A 106 3.60 -17.69 20.44
CA ALA A 106 3.20 -17.17 21.74
C ALA A 106 3.75 -15.75 21.92
N LEU A 107 3.07 -14.94 22.73
CA LEU A 107 3.59 -13.63 23.14
C LEU A 107 4.62 -13.80 24.24
N THR A 108 5.76 -13.14 24.10
CA THR A 108 6.77 -13.04 25.16
C THR A 108 6.28 -12.13 26.29
N ASP A 109 6.93 -12.18 27.43
CA ASP A 109 6.56 -11.32 28.56
C ASP A 109 6.86 -9.83 28.27
N GLU A 110 7.88 -9.53 27.46
CA GLU A 110 8.17 -8.18 26.97
C GLU A 110 7.09 -7.65 26.02
N GLU A 111 6.59 -8.50 25.10
CA GLU A 111 5.49 -8.13 24.21
C GLU A 111 4.20 -7.86 25.00
N LYS A 112 3.85 -8.72 25.95
CA LYS A 112 2.69 -8.50 26.84
C LYS A 112 2.81 -7.21 27.65
N ALA A 113 4.01 -6.94 28.20
CA ALA A 113 4.27 -5.71 28.95
C ALA A 113 4.16 -4.46 28.05
N SER A 114 4.63 -4.55 26.80
CA SER A 114 4.53 -3.47 25.82
C SER A 114 3.07 -3.19 25.42
N ILE A 115 2.30 -4.23 25.16
CA ILE A 115 0.86 -4.14 24.87
C ILE A 115 0.13 -3.45 26.04
N LYS A 116 0.35 -3.91 27.25
CA LYS A 116 -0.28 -3.35 28.44
C LYS A 116 0.12 -1.88 28.67
N LYS A 117 1.38 -1.53 28.44
CA LYS A 117 1.84 -0.15 28.50
C LYS A 117 1.16 0.72 27.45
N ALA A 118 1.05 0.25 26.21
CA ALA A 118 0.39 0.99 25.13
C ALA A 118 -1.10 1.20 25.41
N ALA A 119 -1.81 0.16 25.87
CA ALA A 119 -3.22 0.26 26.26
C ALA A 119 -3.44 1.24 27.41
N LYS A 120 -2.57 1.22 28.42
CA LYS A 120 -2.61 2.17 29.51
C LYS A 120 -2.35 3.60 29.04
N SER A 121 -1.30 3.84 28.23
CA SER A 121 -1.02 5.17 27.67
C SER A 121 -2.20 5.69 26.85
N PHE A 122 -2.79 4.86 25.98
CA PHE A 122 -3.99 5.25 25.25
C PHE A 122 -5.13 5.69 26.18
N SER A 123 -5.37 4.93 27.26
CA SER A 123 -6.41 5.25 28.23
C SER A 123 -6.11 6.51 29.05
N GLU A 124 -4.85 6.81 29.33
CA GLU A 124 -4.43 8.02 30.05
C GLU A 124 -4.46 9.26 29.15
N ASP A 125 -4.13 9.11 27.88
CA ASP A 125 -4.07 10.20 26.90
C ASP A 125 -5.46 10.63 26.37
N ASN A 126 -6.52 9.89 26.67
CA ASN A 126 -7.87 10.16 26.21
C ASN A 126 -8.83 10.39 27.39
N GLY A 127 -9.68 11.41 27.30
CA GLY A 127 -10.70 11.70 28.31
C GLY A 127 -11.75 10.59 28.40
N LEU A 128 -12.51 10.56 29.48
CA LEU A 128 -13.53 9.52 29.70
C LEU A 128 -14.57 9.48 28.57
N GLU A 129 -15.07 10.64 28.15
CA GLU A 129 -16.08 10.76 27.10
C GLU A 129 -15.57 10.22 25.75
N GLN A 130 -14.32 10.55 25.37
CA GLN A 130 -13.73 10.02 24.15
C GLN A 130 -13.59 8.50 24.21
N LYS A 131 -13.13 7.97 25.34
CA LYS A 131 -12.99 6.52 25.54
C LYS A 131 -14.32 5.77 25.43
N GLU A 132 -15.39 6.32 26.01
CA GLU A 132 -16.72 5.70 25.93
C GLU A 132 -17.23 5.64 24.50
N LYS A 133 -17.04 6.71 23.71
CA LYS A 133 -17.51 6.77 22.31
C LYS A 133 -16.80 5.78 21.40
N VAL A 134 -15.50 5.59 21.60
CA VAL A 134 -14.69 4.69 20.77
C VAL A 134 -14.44 3.31 21.42
N SER A 135 -15.10 3.00 22.53
CA SER A 135 -14.85 1.79 23.34
C SER A 135 -13.35 1.63 23.74
N GLY A 136 -12.67 2.77 23.96
CA GLY A 136 -11.23 2.85 24.22
C GLY A 136 -10.83 2.57 25.65
N GLN A 137 -11.54 1.69 26.35
CA GLN A 137 -11.16 1.26 27.69
C GLN A 137 -9.87 0.42 27.65
N GLU A 138 -9.01 0.54 28.65
CA GLU A 138 -7.71 -0.12 28.69
C GLU A 138 -7.79 -1.62 28.34
N LYS A 139 -8.80 -2.32 28.89
CA LYS A 139 -9.00 -3.76 28.63
C LYS A 139 -9.34 -4.05 27.16
N THR A 140 -10.17 -3.21 26.53
CA THR A 140 -10.55 -3.36 25.11
C THR A 140 -9.33 -3.11 24.20
N VAL A 141 -8.60 -2.03 24.49
CA VAL A 141 -7.37 -1.69 23.75
C VAL A 141 -6.33 -2.80 23.90
N GLU A 142 -6.12 -3.31 25.11
CA GLU A 142 -5.20 -4.44 25.38
C GLU A 142 -5.62 -5.69 24.56
N LYS A 143 -6.93 -6.01 24.51
CA LYS A 143 -7.42 -7.15 23.71
C LYS A 143 -7.15 -6.95 22.22
N VAL A 144 -7.46 -5.77 21.65
CA VAL A 144 -7.22 -5.48 20.23
C VAL A 144 -5.73 -5.54 19.89
N LEU A 145 -4.87 -4.91 20.69
CA LEU A 145 -3.42 -4.95 20.48
C LEU A 145 -2.86 -6.38 20.60
N THR A 146 -3.43 -7.19 21.50
CA THR A 146 -3.07 -8.61 21.62
C THR A 146 -3.43 -9.37 20.34
N MET A 147 -4.65 -9.18 19.82
CA MET A 147 -5.10 -9.81 18.58
C MET A 147 -4.22 -9.41 17.39
N MET A 148 -3.93 -8.13 17.24
CA MET A 148 -3.03 -7.62 16.19
C MET A 148 -1.63 -8.23 16.28
N MET A 149 -1.04 -8.28 17.47
CA MET A 149 0.31 -8.82 17.68
C MET A 149 0.35 -10.33 17.40
N VAL A 150 -0.64 -11.09 17.86
CA VAL A 150 -0.72 -12.53 17.59
C VAL A 150 -0.88 -12.78 16.11
N SER A 151 -1.80 -12.07 15.45
CA SER A 151 -2.04 -12.19 14.01
C SER A 151 -0.77 -11.88 13.20
N SER A 152 -0.07 -10.80 13.54
CA SER A 152 1.21 -10.44 12.88
C SER A 152 2.27 -11.54 13.04
N LYS A 153 2.37 -12.15 14.21
CA LYS A 153 3.34 -13.24 14.46
C LYS A 153 2.97 -14.51 13.70
N VAL A 154 1.67 -14.87 13.66
CA VAL A 154 1.18 -16.02 12.89
C VAL A 154 1.39 -15.79 11.41
N LYS A 155 1.06 -14.59 10.89
CA LYS A 155 1.35 -14.21 9.52
C LYS A 155 2.83 -14.40 9.18
N THR A 156 3.73 -13.83 10.00
CA THR A 156 5.18 -13.99 9.79
C THR A 156 5.63 -15.46 9.82
N ALA A 157 5.03 -16.29 10.68
CA ALA A 157 5.36 -17.71 10.74
C ALA A 157 4.91 -18.44 9.46
N ILE A 158 3.69 -18.20 8.98
CA ILE A 158 3.18 -18.74 7.71
C ILE A 158 4.08 -18.29 6.56
N GLU A 159 4.34 -16.99 6.44
CA GLU A 159 5.17 -16.40 5.40
C GLU A 159 6.60 -16.96 5.38
N SER A 160 7.12 -17.40 6.53
CA SER A 160 8.44 -18.02 6.62
C SER A 160 8.52 -19.41 6.00
N GLU A 161 7.39 -20.05 5.71
CA GLU A 161 7.28 -21.33 5.03
C GLU A 161 7.19 -21.18 3.50
N ALA A 162 7.08 -19.95 2.99
CA ALA A 162 7.02 -19.70 1.55
C ALA A 162 8.34 -20.07 0.86
N ASP A 163 8.22 -20.55 -0.38
CA ASP A 163 9.39 -20.76 -1.24
C ASP A 163 10.02 -19.41 -1.61
N THR A 164 11.25 -19.21 -1.17
CA THR A 164 12.03 -17.99 -1.40
C THR A 164 13.11 -18.17 -2.47
N GLU A 165 13.21 -19.35 -3.09
CA GLU A 165 14.17 -19.59 -4.18
C GLU A 165 13.56 -19.11 -5.50
N VAL A 166 14.10 -18.02 -6.06
CA VAL A 166 13.69 -17.46 -7.35
C VAL A 166 14.91 -17.44 -8.27
N SER A 167 14.81 -18.12 -9.41
CA SER A 167 15.90 -18.17 -10.39
C SER A 167 16.05 -16.83 -11.15
N ASP A 168 17.19 -16.63 -11.78
CA ASP A 168 17.39 -15.45 -12.63
C ASP A 168 16.44 -15.48 -13.84
N GLU A 169 16.16 -16.67 -14.38
CA GLU A 169 15.26 -16.83 -15.50
C GLU A 169 13.80 -16.49 -15.16
N GLU A 170 13.36 -16.83 -13.94
CA GLU A 170 12.01 -16.55 -13.47
C GLU A 170 11.75 -15.06 -13.25
N ALA A 171 12.76 -14.33 -12.78
CA ALA A 171 12.67 -12.91 -12.47
C ALA A 171 13.33 -12.03 -13.55
N ALA A 172 13.74 -12.60 -14.69
CA ALA A 172 14.51 -11.89 -15.69
C ALA A 172 13.82 -10.62 -16.16
N GLN A 173 14.50 -9.49 -16.01
CA GLN A 173 14.08 -8.19 -16.53
C GLN A 173 15.01 -7.79 -17.65
N LYS A 174 14.48 -7.57 -18.85
CA LYS A 174 15.20 -6.92 -19.94
C LYS A 174 15.25 -5.43 -19.71
N LYS A 175 16.19 -4.74 -20.36
CA LYS A 175 16.25 -3.29 -20.37
C LYS A 175 16.13 -2.76 -21.77
N MET A 176 15.25 -1.77 -21.98
CA MET A 176 15.18 -1.02 -23.21
C MET A 176 15.39 0.46 -22.99
N GLN A 177 15.92 1.11 -24.03
CA GLN A 177 15.86 2.54 -24.22
C GLN A 177 14.80 2.84 -25.27
N TYR A 178 14.00 3.87 -25.07
CA TYR A 178 12.91 4.20 -25.99
C TYR A 178 12.75 5.71 -26.17
N VAL A 179 12.11 6.07 -27.25
CA VAL A 179 11.70 7.45 -27.54
C VAL A 179 10.21 7.45 -27.93
N LEU A 180 9.52 8.51 -27.56
CA LEU A 180 8.11 8.74 -27.91
C LEU A 180 7.97 10.02 -28.74
N PHE A 181 7.44 9.89 -29.94
CA PHE A 181 6.87 10.99 -30.71
C PHE A 181 5.43 11.15 -30.28
N SER A 182 5.17 12.07 -29.34
CA SER A 182 3.86 12.25 -28.71
C SER A 182 2.79 12.70 -29.72
N ASN A 183 1.55 12.26 -29.49
CA ASN A 183 0.34 12.75 -30.17
C ASN A 183 -0.15 14.11 -29.62
N THR A 184 0.53 14.64 -28.60
CA THR A 184 0.19 15.92 -27.97
C THR A 184 1.39 16.86 -27.96
N LYS A 185 1.11 18.15 -27.90
CA LYS A 185 2.10 19.23 -27.73
C LYS A 185 1.66 20.17 -26.61
N THR A 186 2.65 20.79 -25.95
CA THR A 186 2.39 21.85 -24.97
C THR A 186 2.33 23.20 -25.71
N THR A 187 1.27 23.96 -25.49
CA THR A 187 1.12 25.31 -26.04
C THR A 187 1.99 26.32 -25.30
N GLU A 188 2.15 27.52 -25.84
CA GLU A 188 2.87 28.62 -25.17
C GLU A 188 2.23 29.02 -23.81
N GLU A 189 0.94 28.72 -23.66
CA GLU A 189 0.18 28.97 -22.42
C GLU A 189 0.31 27.83 -21.39
N GLY A 190 1.03 26.76 -21.74
CA GLY A 190 1.25 25.59 -20.87
C GLY A 190 0.14 24.55 -20.92
N GLU A 191 -0.81 24.68 -21.85
CA GLU A 191 -1.89 23.72 -22.04
C GLU A 191 -1.46 22.55 -22.95
N THR A 192 -1.97 21.34 -22.66
CA THR A 192 -1.76 20.17 -23.52
C THR A 192 -2.80 20.16 -24.64
N GLN A 193 -2.35 20.09 -25.87
CA GLN A 193 -3.20 20.04 -27.05
C GLN A 193 -2.84 18.83 -27.92
N GLU A 194 -3.85 18.13 -28.46
CA GLU A 194 -3.63 17.11 -29.48
C GLU A 194 -3.04 17.67 -30.77
N LEU A 195 -2.16 16.89 -31.40
CA LEU A 195 -1.65 17.19 -32.73
C LEU A 195 -2.77 17.07 -33.78
N THR A 196 -2.68 17.91 -34.81
CA THR A 196 -3.50 17.74 -36.02
C THR A 196 -3.13 16.47 -36.77
N GLU A 197 -4.01 15.99 -37.65
CA GLU A 197 -3.75 14.78 -38.45
C GLU A 197 -2.50 14.89 -39.33
N ASP A 198 -2.16 16.09 -39.81
CA ASP A 198 -0.94 16.28 -40.60
C ASP A 198 0.32 16.28 -39.71
N GLU A 199 0.25 16.86 -38.50
CA GLU A 199 1.32 16.77 -37.49
C GLU A 199 1.53 15.32 -37.01
N LYS A 200 0.46 14.54 -36.78
CA LYS A 200 0.55 13.11 -36.44
C LYS A 200 1.23 12.30 -37.55
N LYS A 201 0.91 12.58 -38.85
CA LYS A 201 1.59 11.95 -39.97
C LYS A 201 3.07 12.30 -40.05
N GLU A 202 3.42 13.55 -39.76
CA GLU A 202 4.82 13.98 -39.70
C GLU A 202 5.56 13.30 -38.55
N ALA A 203 4.95 13.23 -37.34
CA ALA A 203 5.50 12.52 -36.17
C ALA A 203 5.76 11.04 -36.51
N LYS A 204 4.81 10.35 -37.14
CA LYS A 204 4.96 8.98 -37.62
C LYS A 204 6.13 8.82 -38.58
N ALA A 205 6.19 9.67 -39.60
CA ALA A 205 7.26 9.63 -40.61
C ALA A 205 8.65 9.90 -39.99
N ASN A 206 8.73 10.74 -38.96
CA ASN A 206 9.94 11.02 -38.24
C ASN A 206 10.34 9.83 -37.34
N ALA A 207 9.36 9.19 -36.66
CA ALA A 207 9.58 7.96 -35.92
C ALA A 207 10.10 6.82 -36.82
N GLU A 208 9.55 6.66 -38.03
CA GLU A 208 10.00 5.67 -39.03
C GLU A 208 11.45 5.92 -39.48
N LYS A 209 11.81 7.18 -39.76
CA LYS A 209 13.22 7.52 -40.08
C LYS A 209 14.18 7.25 -38.96
N LEU A 210 13.77 7.59 -37.72
CA LEU A 210 14.58 7.32 -36.54
C LEU A 210 14.77 5.81 -36.33
N ALA A 211 13.69 5.02 -36.43
CA ALA A 211 13.75 3.57 -36.29
C ALA A 211 14.66 2.94 -37.34
N GLU A 212 14.59 3.38 -38.61
CA GLU A 212 15.48 2.91 -39.68
C GLU A 212 16.95 3.26 -39.40
N ALA A 213 17.24 4.49 -38.99
CA ALA A 213 18.60 4.92 -38.65
C ALA A 213 19.15 4.12 -37.43
N ALA A 214 18.34 3.90 -36.42
CA ALA A 214 18.72 3.11 -35.24
C ALA A 214 18.97 1.63 -35.59
N LYS A 215 18.15 1.01 -36.45
CA LYS A 215 18.36 -0.35 -36.97
C LYS A 215 19.65 -0.49 -37.78
N ASN A 216 20.09 0.60 -38.41
CA ASN A 216 21.37 0.66 -39.13
C ASN A 216 22.57 0.98 -38.21
N GLY A 217 22.39 0.90 -36.89
CA GLY A 217 23.45 1.05 -35.89
C GLY A 217 23.61 2.47 -35.34
N GLY A 218 22.69 3.38 -35.63
CA GLY A 218 22.69 4.71 -35.04
C GLY A 218 22.45 4.68 -33.54
N ASP A 219 23.04 5.64 -32.82
CA ASP A 219 22.77 5.85 -31.39
C ASP A 219 21.38 6.46 -31.18
N LEU A 220 20.52 5.78 -30.41
CA LEU A 220 19.13 6.18 -30.27
C LEU A 220 18.99 7.56 -29.60
N THR A 221 19.86 7.88 -28.64
CA THR A 221 19.84 9.17 -27.94
C THR A 221 20.27 10.30 -28.88
N ALA A 222 21.32 10.08 -29.67
CA ALA A 222 21.76 11.08 -30.64
C ALA A 222 20.71 11.32 -31.73
N LEU A 223 20.06 10.26 -32.21
CA LEU A 223 18.97 10.35 -33.19
C LEU A 223 17.73 11.05 -32.63
N ALA A 224 17.34 10.78 -31.39
CA ALA A 224 16.23 11.46 -30.72
C ALA A 224 16.48 12.97 -30.57
N ALA A 225 17.73 13.36 -30.25
CA ALA A 225 18.13 14.75 -30.11
C ALA A 225 17.97 15.56 -31.43
N GLU A 226 18.09 14.93 -32.61
CA GLU A 226 17.85 15.59 -33.91
C GLU A 226 16.39 16.07 -34.05
N TYR A 227 15.47 15.42 -33.32
CA TYR A 227 14.04 15.79 -33.26
C TYR A 227 13.67 16.58 -31.99
N SER A 228 14.68 17.02 -31.20
CA SER A 228 14.48 17.67 -29.90
C SER A 228 13.71 16.79 -28.91
N LEU A 229 13.90 15.47 -28.99
CA LEU A 229 13.36 14.46 -28.09
C LEU A 229 14.45 13.86 -27.20
N GLU A 230 14.06 13.39 -26.03
CA GLU A 230 14.91 12.66 -25.11
C GLU A 230 14.55 11.17 -25.14
N THR A 231 15.54 10.33 -24.90
CA THR A 231 15.30 8.91 -24.66
C THR A 231 14.99 8.65 -23.20
N SER A 232 14.09 7.71 -22.95
CA SER A 232 13.81 7.16 -21.62
C SER A 232 14.28 5.71 -21.56
N GLU A 233 14.40 5.18 -20.35
CA GLU A 233 14.75 3.77 -20.12
C GLU A 233 13.64 3.07 -19.35
N ALA A 234 13.43 1.79 -19.62
CA ALA A 234 12.55 0.93 -18.86
C ALA A 234 13.13 -0.47 -18.74
N SER A 235 12.99 -1.06 -17.57
CA SER A 235 13.21 -2.49 -17.36
C SER A 235 11.85 -3.19 -17.43
N PHE A 236 11.81 -4.36 -18.04
CA PHE A 236 10.54 -5.04 -18.37
C PHE A 236 10.72 -6.55 -18.52
N ASP A 237 9.63 -7.25 -18.37
CA ASP A 237 9.39 -8.63 -18.76
C ASP A 237 8.17 -8.71 -19.70
N SER A 238 7.76 -9.93 -20.06
CA SER A 238 6.64 -10.15 -20.98
C SER A 238 5.26 -9.73 -20.43
N GLU A 239 5.15 -9.48 -19.12
CA GLU A 239 3.89 -9.12 -18.44
C GLU A 239 3.83 -7.62 -18.12
N SER A 240 4.91 -6.89 -18.37
CA SER A 240 4.99 -5.46 -18.10
C SER A 240 4.07 -4.66 -19.04
N GLU A 241 3.39 -3.66 -18.48
CA GLU A 241 2.47 -2.78 -19.22
C GLU A 241 3.05 -1.37 -19.43
N THR A 242 4.18 -1.06 -18.81
CA THR A 242 4.84 0.24 -18.88
C THR A 242 6.18 0.16 -19.63
N PRO A 243 6.53 1.16 -20.44
CA PRO A 243 5.83 2.44 -20.69
C PRO A 243 4.57 2.31 -21.54
N ASP A 244 4.42 1.22 -22.30
CA ASP A 244 3.27 0.87 -23.10
C ASP A 244 3.30 -0.64 -23.42
N ALA A 245 2.18 -1.34 -23.27
CA ALA A 245 2.09 -2.78 -23.42
C ALA A 245 2.45 -3.28 -24.83
N ASP A 246 2.09 -2.52 -25.89
CA ASP A 246 2.42 -2.90 -27.26
C ASP A 246 3.91 -2.70 -27.55
N LEU A 247 4.54 -1.66 -26.96
CA LEU A 247 5.98 -1.47 -27.05
C LEU A 247 6.74 -2.59 -26.34
N VAL A 248 6.32 -2.93 -25.10
CA VAL A 248 6.90 -4.04 -24.31
C VAL A 248 6.81 -5.34 -25.09
N LYS A 249 5.63 -5.67 -25.62
CA LYS A 249 5.41 -6.89 -26.41
C LYS A 249 6.30 -6.96 -27.64
N ALA A 250 6.52 -5.84 -28.31
CA ALA A 250 7.41 -5.79 -29.47
C ALA A 250 8.89 -5.93 -29.06
N ALA A 251 9.31 -5.24 -27.99
CA ALA A 251 10.67 -5.30 -27.47
C ALA A 251 11.00 -6.67 -26.88
N ASP A 252 10.03 -7.38 -26.29
CA ASP A 252 10.25 -8.70 -25.70
C ASP A 252 10.69 -9.76 -26.73
N GLN A 253 10.31 -9.60 -27.98
CA GLN A 253 10.70 -10.50 -29.06
C GLN A 253 12.10 -10.24 -29.61
N LEU A 254 12.77 -9.17 -29.15
CA LEU A 254 14.04 -8.71 -29.67
C LEU A 254 15.24 -9.22 -28.84
N GLY A 255 16.36 -9.37 -29.53
CA GLY A 255 17.67 -9.57 -28.94
C GLY A 255 18.33 -8.26 -28.51
N GLU A 256 19.49 -8.41 -27.85
CA GLU A 256 20.28 -7.25 -27.41
C GLU A 256 20.75 -6.40 -28.61
N ASN A 257 20.62 -5.08 -28.47
CA ASN A 257 20.88 -4.05 -29.48
C ASN A 257 19.90 -4.03 -30.66
N GLU A 258 18.86 -4.86 -30.67
CA GLU A 258 17.83 -4.81 -31.69
C GLU A 258 16.82 -3.68 -31.39
N VAL A 259 16.21 -3.16 -32.47
CA VAL A 259 15.30 -2.00 -32.44
C VAL A 259 13.94 -2.42 -32.96
N THR A 260 12.87 -1.98 -32.30
CA THR A 260 11.47 -2.23 -32.72
C THR A 260 11.17 -1.57 -34.07
N ASP A 261 10.12 -2.01 -34.73
CA ASP A 261 9.37 -1.16 -35.63
C ASP A 261 8.73 -0.01 -34.86
N VAL A 262 8.17 0.98 -35.58
CA VAL A 262 7.38 2.04 -34.94
C VAL A 262 6.11 1.43 -34.35
N ILE A 263 5.87 1.62 -33.05
CA ILE A 263 4.68 1.17 -32.35
C ILE A 263 3.74 2.34 -32.19
N GLU A 264 2.59 2.25 -32.83
CA GLU A 264 1.54 3.26 -32.78
C GLU A 264 0.59 2.99 -31.62
N THR A 265 0.46 3.95 -30.71
CA THR A 265 -0.37 3.86 -29.50
C THR A 265 -1.23 5.11 -29.33
N SER A 266 -2.08 5.14 -28.33
CA SER A 266 -2.86 6.34 -28.00
C SER A 266 -1.99 7.52 -27.58
N ALA A 267 -0.80 7.28 -27.02
CA ALA A 267 0.14 8.33 -26.60
C ALA A 267 0.94 8.92 -27.77
N GLY A 268 1.13 8.15 -28.86
CA GLY A 268 1.92 8.53 -30.03
C GLY A 268 2.65 7.35 -30.64
N TYR A 269 3.85 7.61 -31.14
CA TYR A 269 4.67 6.65 -31.87
C TYR A 269 5.93 6.35 -31.09
N TYR A 270 6.06 5.11 -30.61
CA TYR A 270 7.23 4.65 -29.87
C TYR A 270 8.25 3.98 -30.83
N VAL A 271 9.51 4.16 -30.49
CA VAL A 271 10.64 3.36 -31.01
C VAL A 271 11.47 2.93 -29.83
N GLY A 272 11.64 1.61 -29.65
CA GLY A 272 12.41 1.00 -28.57
C GLY A 272 13.64 0.28 -29.07
N LYS A 273 14.70 0.26 -28.28
CA LYS A 273 15.93 -0.52 -28.48
C LYS A 273 16.21 -1.32 -27.24
N VAL A 274 16.32 -2.64 -27.34
CA VAL A 274 16.75 -3.48 -26.23
C VAL A 274 18.25 -3.26 -25.99
N VAL A 275 18.62 -2.79 -24.80
CA VAL A 275 20.01 -2.50 -24.46
C VAL A 275 20.64 -3.57 -23.57
N SER A 276 19.82 -4.39 -22.92
CA SER A 276 20.25 -5.57 -22.17
C SER A 276 19.16 -6.62 -22.14
N LEU A 277 19.54 -7.88 -22.24
CA LEU A 277 18.62 -9.02 -22.04
C LEU A 277 18.44 -9.35 -20.55
N MET A 278 19.27 -8.77 -19.69
CA MET A 278 19.16 -8.91 -18.24
C MET A 278 19.63 -7.62 -17.56
N ASP A 279 18.69 -6.89 -16.98
CA ASP A 279 18.97 -5.79 -16.05
C ASP A 279 19.15 -6.39 -14.65
N ALA A 280 20.38 -6.40 -14.15
CA ALA A 280 20.70 -7.07 -12.89
C ALA A 280 19.97 -6.47 -11.69
N ASP A 281 19.84 -5.14 -11.63
CA ASP A 281 19.19 -4.45 -10.51
C ASP A 281 17.67 -4.67 -10.54
N ALA A 282 17.05 -4.53 -11.70
CA ALA A 282 15.63 -4.80 -11.88
C ALA A 282 15.28 -6.28 -11.64
N THR A 283 16.11 -7.21 -12.10
CA THR A 283 15.96 -8.64 -11.85
C THR A 283 16.06 -8.96 -10.35
N ALA A 284 16.98 -8.32 -9.63
CA ALA A 284 17.09 -8.49 -8.18
C ALA A 284 15.84 -7.98 -7.45
N SER A 285 15.34 -6.81 -7.85
CA SER A 285 14.08 -6.24 -7.31
C SER A 285 12.88 -7.14 -7.62
N LYS A 286 12.80 -7.70 -8.83
CA LYS A 286 11.73 -8.62 -9.21
C LYS A 286 11.75 -9.92 -8.41
N LYS A 287 12.93 -10.43 -8.05
CA LYS A 287 13.04 -11.58 -7.14
C LYS A 287 12.45 -11.29 -5.77
N GLU A 288 12.72 -10.10 -5.21
CA GLU A 288 12.14 -9.71 -3.92
C GLU A 288 10.61 -9.60 -4.02
N GLU A 289 10.10 -9.03 -5.11
CA GLU A 289 8.66 -8.92 -5.39
C GLU A 289 8.00 -10.31 -5.46
N ILE A 290 8.56 -11.25 -6.24
CA ILE A 290 8.06 -12.62 -6.36
C ILE A 290 8.04 -13.33 -4.99
N VAL A 291 9.09 -13.15 -4.19
CA VAL A 291 9.15 -13.74 -2.84
C VAL A 291 8.03 -13.16 -1.95
N ASP A 292 7.81 -11.84 -1.99
CA ASP A 292 6.79 -11.21 -1.16
C ASP A 292 5.37 -11.56 -1.64
N GLU A 293 5.19 -11.75 -2.93
CA GLU A 293 3.96 -12.25 -3.54
C GLU A 293 3.65 -13.69 -3.06
N ARG A 294 4.63 -14.60 -3.14
CA ARG A 294 4.51 -15.98 -2.66
C ARG A 294 4.18 -16.06 -1.17
N LYS A 295 4.80 -15.20 -0.34
CA LYS A 295 4.49 -15.09 1.09
C LYS A 295 3.04 -14.66 1.31
N SER A 296 2.61 -13.61 0.62
CA SER A 296 1.25 -13.08 0.71
C SER A 296 0.22 -14.10 0.25
N GLU A 297 0.48 -14.79 -0.86
CA GLU A 297 -0.39 -15.85 -1.35
C GLU A 297 -0.51 -17.02 -0.35
N LEU A 298 0.60 -17.46 0.22
CA LEU A 298 0.59 -18.55 1.19
C LEU A 298 -0.23 -18.18 2.42
N TYR A 299 -0.06 -16.95 2.94
CA TYR A 299 -0.86 -16.45 4.05
C TYR A 299 -2.35 -16.40 3.69
N ASN A 300 -2.69 -15.81 2.56
CA ASN A 300 -4.08 -15.66 2.11
C ASN A 300 -4.76 -17.03 1.91
N LYS A 301 -4.11 -17.95 1.22
CA LYS A 301 -4.61 -19.33 1.03
C LYS A 301 -4.83 -20.06 2.36
N THR A 302 -3.93 -19.84 3.32
CA THR A 302 -4.02 -20.46 4.65
C THR A 302 -5.22 -19.92 5.41
N VAL A 303 -5.39 -18.59 5.44
CA VAL A 303 -6.53 -17.95 6.11
C VAL A 303 -7.86 -18.30 5.44
N GLU A 304 -7.92 -18.31 4.12
CA GLU A 304 -9.14 -18.72 3.39
C GLU A 304 -9.54 -20.17 3.72
N LYS A 305 -8.58 -21.09 3.77
CA LYS A 305 -8.84 -22.46 4.20
C LYS A 305 -9.40 -22.52 5.62
N TRP A 306 -8.86 -21.75 6.55
CA TRP A 306 -9.39 -21.70 7.91
C TRP A 306 -10.82 -21.13 7.95
N LYS A 307 -11.12 -20.13 7.11
CA LYS A 307 -12.48 -19.60 6.97
C LYS A 307 -13.47 -20.65 6.46
N GLU A 308 -13.08 -21.45 5.47
CA GLU A 308 -13.91 -22.52 4.93
C GLU A 308 -14.24 -23.60 5.98
N ASP A 309 -13.28 -23.89 6.87
CA ASP A 309 -13.40 -24.91 7.91
C ASP A 309 -14.03 -24.38 9.22
N THR A 310 -14.33 -23.07 9.32
CA THR A 310 -14.80 -22.43 10.55
C THR A 310 -16.17 -21.80 10.35
N GLU A 311 -17.11 -22.04 11.28
CA GLU A 311 -18.40 -21.33 11.29
C GLU A 311 -18.15 -19.87 11.70
N ILE A 312 -18.47 -18.93 10.80
CA ILE A 312 -18.32 -17.49 11.02
C ILE A 312 -19.69 -16.82 10.95
N LYS A 313 -19.98 -15.96 11.92
CA LYS A 313 -21.25 -15.24 11.99
C LYS A 313 -21.04 -13.78 12.35
N VAL A 314 -21.37 -12.89 11.41
CA VAL A 314 -21.41 -11.45 11.62
C VAL A 314 -22.75 -11.03 12.19
N HIS A 315 -22.77 -10.39 13.34
CA HIS A 315 -24.00 -9.93 14.01
C HIS A 315 -24.38 -8.53 13.54
N LYS A 316 -25.03 -8.45 12.37
CA LYS A 316 -25.37 -7.19 11.69
C LYS A 316 -26.06 -6.15 12.55
N ASN A 317 -26.87 -6.57 13.54
CA ASN A 317 -27.55 -5.64 14.44
C ASN A 317 -26.59 -4.89 15.37
N VAL A 318 -25.45 -5.46 15.70
CA VAL A 318 -24.38 -4.79 16.46
C VAL A 318 -23.61 -3.84 15.54
N TRP A 319 -23.19 -4.30 14.37
CA TRP A 319 -22.47 -3.49 13.38
C TRP A 319 -23.25 -2.25 12.91
N LYS A 320 -24.58 -2.30 12.85
CA LYS A 320 -25.43 -1.14 12.53
C LYS A 320 -25.39 -0.03 13.59
N LYS A 321 -24.95 -0.33 14.81
CA LYS A 321 -24.80 0.65 15.88
C LYS A 321 -23.47 1.41 15.79
N ILE A 322 -22.53 0.93 14.97
CA ILE A 322 -21.26 1.60 14.64
C ILE A 322 -21.52 2.41 13.39
N ASP A 323 -21.69 3.72 13.55
CA ASP A 323 -21.99 4.66 12.46
C ASP A 323 -20.87 5.69 12.38
N PHE A 324 -20.15 5.73 11.24
CA PHE A 324 -19.03 6.64 11.07
C PHE A 324 -19.44 8.08 10.87
N ASN A 325 -20.71 8.31 10.52
CA ASN A 325 -21.25 9.65 10.36
C ASN A 325 -21.68 10.28 11.70
N ASP A 326 -21.86 9.50 12.76
CA ASP A 326 -22.28 10.02 14.07
C ASP A 326 -21.12 10.60 14.90
N LEU A 327 -19.88 10.27 14.53
CA LEU A 327 -18.67 10.63 15.26
C LEU A 327 -17.48 10.75 14.31
N SER A 328 -16.86 11.93 14.26
CA SER A 328 -15.55 12.11 13.61
C SER A 328 -14.44 11.71 14.57
N VAL A 329 -13.48 10.94 14.09
CA VAL A 329 -12.35 10.43 14.85
C VAL A 329 -11.06 10.63 14.06
N ILE A 330 -10.10 11.32 14.64
CA ILE A 330 -8.80 11.54 14.03
C ILE A 330 -7.66 11.01 14.92
N MET A 331 -6.56 10.64 14.30
CA MET A 331 -5.34 10.29 15.01
C MET A 331 -4.72 11.55 15.62
N LYS A 332 -4.29 11.45 16.87
CA LYS A 332 -3.44 12.50 17.44
C LYS A 332 -2.10 12.47 16.70
N GLN A 333 -1.81 13.53 15.99
CA GLN A 333 -0.47 13.71 15.44
C GLN A 333 0.47 14.06 16.60
N GLU A 334 1.49 13.23 16.84
CA GLU A 334 2.64 13.70 17.59
C GLU A 334 3.24 14.86 16.79
N VAL A 335 3.27 16.04 17.40
CA VAL A 335 4.02 17.17 16.87
C VAL A 335 5.50 16.78 17.00
N THR A 336 6.00 16.01 16.05
CA THR A 336 7.44 15.90 15.84
C THR A 336 7.91 17.29 15.48
N GLN A 337 8.52 17.98 16.43
CA GLN A 337 9.25 19.22 16.11
C GLN A 337 10.17 18.88 14.93
N PRO A 338 10.19 19.73 13.88
CA PRO A 338 11.13 19.51 12.79
C PRO A 338 12.52 19.49 13.43
N TYR A 339 13.27 18.41 13.18
CA TYR A 339 14.67 18.33 13.51
C TYR A 339 15.34 19.57 12.93
N SER A 340 15.61 20.55 13.75
CA SER A 340 16.55 21.61 13.42
C SER A 340 17.91 20.90 13.32
N ASN A 341 18.38 20.72 12.08
CA ASN A 341 19.75 20.39 11.78
C ASN A 341 20.65 21.55 12.25
N GLU A 342 20.88 21.67 13.53
CA GLU A 342 22.08 22.31 14.04
C GLU A 342 23.22 21.30 13.97
N LEU A 343 23.75 21.14 12.77
CA LEU A 343 25.15 20.76 12.61
C LEU A 343 25.98 21.90 13.19
N GLN A 344 26.26 21.85 14.47
CA GLN A 344 27.37 22.61 15.03
C GLN A 344 28.64 22.00 14.43
N THR A 345 29.20 22.73 13.50
CA THR A 345 30.59 22.59 13.08
C THR A 345 31.46 23.14 14.21
N ASP A 346 31.81 22.29 15.17
CA ASP A 346 32.96 22.48 16.05
C ASP A 346 34.22 22.09 15.24
N ASP A 347 34.71 23.07 14.46
CA ASP A 347 36.07 23.03 13.95
C ASP A 347 36.47 24.47 13.51
N GLN A 348 36.75 25.31 14.47
CA GLN A 348 37.69 26.44 14.30
C GLN A 348 37.95 27.18 15.64
N ALA A 349 38.74 26.56 16.47
CA ALA A 349 39.36 27.26 17.58
C ALA A 349 40.72 26.61 17.92
N GLU A 350 41.68 26.60 16.99
CA GLU A 350 43.11 26.51 17.30
C GLU A 350 43.93 27.00 16.13
N ALA A 351 44.11 28.30 16.00
CA ALA A 351 45.26 28.90 15.34
C ALA A 351 45.26 30.44 15.47
N GLN A 352 45.45 30.97 16.67
CA GLN A 352 46.10 32.28 16.84
C GLN A 352 46.58 32.40 18.28
N GLY A 353 47.85 32.13 18.46
CA GLY A 353 48.53 32.30 19.76
C GLY A 353 49.99 31.90 19.70
N GLN A 354 50.81 32.50 18.84
CA GLN A 354 52.18 32.96 19.09
C GLN A 354 52.71 33.71 17.86
#